data_95062fc1472566acd1c0c7cdcd31411b
#
_entry.id   95062fc1472566acd1c0c7cdcd31411b
#
_cell.length_a   1.000
_cell.length_b   1.000
_cell.length_c   1.000
_cell.angle_alpha   90.00
_cell.angle_beta   90.00
_cell.angle_gamma   90.00
#
_symmetry.space_group_name_H-M   'P 1'
#
loop_
_entity.id
_entity.type
_entity.pdbx_description
1 polymer ?
#
loop_
_entity_poly.entity_id
_entity_poly.type
_entity_poly.pdbx_seq_one_letter_code
_entity_poly.pdbx_strand_id
1 'polypeptide(L)'
;LVYLAAFAPDEGESVADLMALREAPSGSASIRRDADGLLWLAREGFHENLCPDLDATEALVMAVVQKPTAARCFKGTSGPAAWKSKPSWYQVSTDDCMIPPETERWFAQRMHARKMLTLQSSHFSIASHAAEVVALIEEAAAAVR
;
A
#
# COMPACT_ATOMS: atom_id res chain seq x y z
N LEU A 1 1.84 14.94 3.63
CA LEU A 1 2.06 13.58 3.12
C LEU A 1 0.71 12.88 2.94
N VAL A 2 0.55 12.11 1.87
CA VAL A 2 -0.65 11.29 1.65
C VAL A 2 -0.19 9.84 1.48
N TYR A 3 -0.76 8.95 2.29
CA TYR A 3 -0.52 7.52 2.26
C TYR A 3 -1.77 6.83 1.73
N LEU A 4 -1.63 5.98 0.73
CA LEU A 4 -2.71 5.23 0.10
C LEU A 4 -2.39 3.73 0.23
N ALA A 5 -3.11 3.00 1.09
CA ALA A 5 -2.88 1.57 1.34
C ALA A 5 -1.38 1.26 1.44
N ALA A 6 -0.64 1.93 2.35
CA ALA A 6 0.81 1.97 2.31
C ALA A 6 1.46 1.74 3.68
N PHE A 7 2.66 1.15 3.67
CA PHE A 7 3.51 1.09 4.86
C PHE A 7 3.99 2.49 5.29
N ALA A 8 4.09 2.70 6.60
CA ALA A 8 4.61 3.93 7.19
C ALA A 8 5.67 3.60 8.27
N PRO A 9 6.87 3.20 7.87
CA PRO A 9 7.93 2.84 8.80
C PRO A 9 8.40 4.04 9.62
N ASP A 10 8.81 3.76 10.84
CA ASP A 10 9.57 4.68 11.69
C ASP A 10 11.06 4.59 11.39
N GLU A 11 11.84 5.48 11.98
CA GLU A 11 13.29 5.43 11.89
C GLU A 11 13.83 4.10 12.41
N GLY A 12 14.67 3.46 11.61
CA GLY A 12 15.26 2.15 11.90
C GLY A 12 14.37 0.95 11.57
N GLU A 13 13.10 1.13 11.27
CA GLU A 13 12.21 0.04 10.84
C GLU A 13 12.34 -0.23 9.34
N SER A 14 12.20 -1.49 8.96
CA SER A 14 12.05 -1.93 7.57
C SER A 14 10.61 -2.40 7.30
N VAL A 15 10.22 -2.46 6.02
CA VAL A 15 8.94 -3.07 5.63
C VAL A 15 8.87 -4.53 6.08
N ALA A 16 9.98 -5.27 6.01
CA ALA A 16 10.05 -6.66 6.46
C ALA A 16 9.77 -6.80 7.96
N ASP A 17 10.28 -5.89 8.79
CA ASP A 17 10.00 -5.88 10.23
C ASP A 17 8.51 -5.63 10.49
N LEU A 18 7.93 -4.67 9.78
CA LEU A 18 6.51 -4.32 9.92
C LEU A 18 5.58 -5.46 9.46
N MET A 19 5.94 -6.16 8.38
CA MET A 19 5.22 -7.35 7.93
C MET A 19 5.29 -8.50 8.96
N ALA A 20 6.41 -8.64 9.65
CA ALA A 20 6.60 -9.69 10.66
C ALA A 20 5.79 -9.48 11.95
N LEU A 21 5.22 -8.29 12.17
CA LEU A 21 4.40 -7.99 13.35
C LEU A 21 3.03 -8.67 13.33
N ARG A 22 2.57 -9.18 12.18
CA ARG A 22 1.24 -9.73 11.99
C ARG A 22 1.28 -10.96 11.08
N GLU A 23 0.16 -11.67 11.00
CA GLU A 23 0.01 -12.74 10.00
C GLU A 23 0.24 -12.21 8.59
N ALA A 24 0.85 -13.04 7.76
CA ALA A 24 1.06 -12.72 6.36
C ALA A 24 -0.29 -12.50 5.66
N PRO A 25 -0.47 -11.43 4.90
CA PRO A 25 -1.71 -11.21 4.15
C PRO A 25 -1.90 -12.31 3.10
N SER A 26 -3.17 -12.59 2.77
CA SER A 26 -3.52 -13.67 1.82
C SER A 26 -2.84 -13.50 0.46
N GLY A 27 -2.68 -12.28 -0.01
CA GLY A 27 -2.04 -11.95 -1.28
C GLY A 27 -0.54 -12.25 -1.32
N SER A 28 0.12 -12.43 -0.17
CA SER A 28 1.56 -12.78 -0.12
C SER A 28 1.87 -14.09 -0.83
N ALA A 29 0.91 -15.02 -0.88
CA ALA A 29 1.05 -16.29 -1.61
C ALA A 29 1.22 -16.09 -3.13
N SER A 30 0.85 -14.94 -3.67
CA SER A 30 1.02 -14.60 -5.09
C SER A 30 2.36 -13.95 -5.41
N ILE A 31 3.18 -13.63 -4.42
CA ILE A 31 4.51 -13.04 -4.64
C ILE A 31 5.48 -14.13 -5.12
N ARG A 32 6.20 -13.85 -6.20
CA ARG A 32 7.25 -14.71 -6.78
C ARG A 32 8.55 -13.95 -6.83
N ARG A 33 9.63 -14.66 -6.55
CA ARG A 33 10.99 -14.15 -6.67
C ARG A 33 11.66 -14.77 -7.88
N ASP A 34 12.25 -13.92 -8.74
CA ASP A 34 13.02 -14.39 -9.88
C ASP A 34 14.49 -14.65 -9.51
N ALA A 35 15.26 -15.11 -10.52
CA ALA A 35 16.68 -15.43 -10.36
C ALA A 35 17.56 -14.22 -9.98
N ASP A 36 17.13 -13.01 -10.34
CA ASP A 36 17.83 -11.75 -10.02
C ASP A 36 17.44 -11.18 -8.65
N GLY A 37 16.55 -11.89 -7.93
CA GLY A 37 16.07 -11.47 -6.61
C GLY A 37 15.01 -10.38 -6.64
N LEU A 38 14.36 -10.20 -7.78
CA LEU A 38 13.25 -9.28 -7.94
C LEU A 38 11.92 -9.96 -7.59
N LEU A 39 11.00 -9.21 -7.01
CA LEU A 39 9.68 -9.68 -6.60
C LEU A 39 8.63 -9.24 -7.61
N TRP A 40 7.79 -10.18 -7.98
CA TRP A 40 6.66 -10.02 -8.90
C TRP A 40 5.40 -10.55 -8.24
N LEU A 41 4.24 -10.00 -8.58
CA LEU A 41 2.98 -10.68 -8.36
C LEU A 41 2.75 -11.67 -9.49
N ALA A 42 2.49 -12.93 -9.15
CA ALA A 42 2.13 -13.95 -10.12
C ALA A 42 0.87 -13.54 -10.89
N ARG A 43 0.89 -13.72 -12.21
CA ARG A 43 -0.19 -13.31 -13.11
C ARG A 43 -1.53 -13.92 -12.72
N GLU A 44 -1.52 -15.17 -12.28
CA GLU A 44 -2.70 -15.94 -11.88
C GLU A 44 -3.40 -15.39 -10.65
N GLY A 45 -2.65 -14.77 -9.73
CA GLY A 45 -3.17 -14.19 -8.51
C GLY A 45 -3.22 -12.65 -8.52
N PHE A 46 -2.84 -12.01 -9.62
CA PHE A 46 -2.71 -10.55 -9.69
C PHE A 46 -4.07 -9.87 -9.48
N HIS A 47 -5.06 -10.22 -10.28
CA HIS A 47 -6.40 -9.66 -10.18
C HIS A 47 -7.00 -9.93 -8.80
N GLU A 48 -7.05 -11.19 -8.40
CA GLU A 48 -7.68 -11.63 -7.15
C GLU A 48 -7.09 -10.97 -5.90
N ASN A 49 -5.77 -10.78 -5.85
CA ASN A 49 -5.10 -10.33 -4.63
C ASN A 49 -4.75 -8.83 -4.63
N LEU A 50 -4.56 -8.21 -5.80
CA LEU A 50 -4.18 -6.80 -5.86
C LEU A 50 -5.36 -5.87 -6.16
N CYS A 51 -6.21 -6.24 -7.10
CA CYS A 51 -7.23 -5.34 -7.67
C CYS A 51 -8.52 -6.07 -8.12
N PRO A 52 -9.17 -6.90 -7.26
CA PRO A 52 -10.40 -7.61 -7.62
C PRO A 52 -11.58 -6.68 -7.95
N ASP A 53 -11.51 -5.44 -7.57
CA ASP A 53 -12.49 -4.39 -7.82
C ASP A 53 -12.28 -3.63 -9.16
N LEU A 54 -11.30 -4.04 -9.96
CA LEU A 54 -11.12 -3.58 -11.34
C LEU A 54 -11.67 -4.58 -12.36
N ASP A 55 -11.85 -4.13 -13.61
CA ASP A 55 -12.16 -5.01 -14.72
C ASP A 55 -11.03 -6.03 -14.95
N ALA A 56 -11.41 -7.28 -15.23
CA ALA A 56 -10.44 -8.38 -15.40
C ALA A 56 -9.45 -8.14 -16.55
N THR A 57 -9.88 -7.46 -17.62
CA THR A 57 -9.00 -7.13 -18.75
C THR A 57 -8.00 -6.05 -18.35
N GLU A 58 -8.44 -5.06 -17.59
CA GLU A 58 -7.57 -4.00 -17.05
C GLU A 58 -6.53 -4.61 -16.10
N ALA A 59 -6.96 -5.45 -15.16
CA ALA A 59 -6.07 -6.17 -14.25
C ALA A 59 -5.06 -7.05 -15.00
N LEU A 60 -5.47 -7.70 -16.08
CA LEU A 60 -4.56 -8.48 -16.94
C LEU A 60 -3.49 -7.62 -17.60
N VAL A 61 -3.88 -6.45 -18.14
CA VAL A 61 -2.91 -5.50 -18.71
C VAL A 61 -1.93 -5.05 -17.64
N MET A 62 -2.41 -4.70 -16.45
CA MET A 62 -1.56 -4.29 -15.31
C MET A 62 -0.59 -5.41 -14.90
N ALA A 63 -1.06 -6.65 -14.85
CA ALA A 63 -0.21 -7.81 -14.55
C ALA A 63 0.93 -8.00 -15.57
N VAL A 64 0.70 -7.65 -16.83
CA VAL A 64 1.72 -7.76 -17.89
C VAL A 64 2.70 -6.60 -17.85
N VAL A 65 2.25 -5.40 -17.54
CA VAL A 65 3.10 -4.19 -17.56
C VAL A 65 3.72 -3.87 -16.19
N GLN A 66 3.42 -4.65 -15.15
CA GLN A 66 3.98 -4.43 -13.82
C GLN A 66 5.51 -4.37 -13.86
N LYS A 67 6.08 -3.58 -12.97
CA LYS A 67 7.52 -3.56 -12.74
C LYS A 67 7.85 -4.30 -11.45
N PRO A 68 8.94 -5.05 -11.40
CA PRO A 68 9.31 -5.77 -10.19
C PRO A 68 9.87 -4.85 -9.12
N THR A 69 9.75 -5.29 -7.88
CA THR A 69 10.38 -4.65 -6.72
C THR A 69 11.59 -5.47 -6.28
N ALA A 70 12.73 -4.81 -6.10
CA ALA A 70 13.90 -5.51 -5.57
C ALA A 70 13.65 -5.95 -4.12
N ALA A 71 13.86 -7.24 -3.81
CA ALA A 71 13.61 -7.80 -2.49
C ALA A 71 14.40 -7.07 -1.36
N ARG A 72 15.54 -6.47 -1.70
CA ARG A 72 16.33 -5.67 -0.74
C ARG A 72 15.59 -4.42 -0.25
N CYS A 73 14.63 -3.88 -1.03
CA CYS A 73 13.86 -2.70 -0.63
C CYS A 73 12.98 -2.99 0.60
N PHE A 74 12.57 -4.24 0.79
CA PHE A 74 11.78 -4.63 1.97
C PHE A 74 12.63 -4.72 3.24
N LYS A 75 13.95 -4.91 3.11
CA LYS A 75 14.90 -5.04 4.22
C LYS A 75 15.63 -3.75 4.56
N GLY A 76 15.59 -2.76 3.67
CA GLY A 76 16.20 -1.46 3.91
C GLY A 76 15.50 -0.74 5.06
N THR A 77 16.25 -0.28 6.04
CA THR A 77 15.73 0.48 7.17
C THR A 77 15.42 1.92 6.76
N SER A 78 14.32 2.44 7.31
CA SER A 78 13.92 3.82 7.08
C SER A 78 14.82 4.80 7.84
N GLY A 79 15.10 5.95 7.24
CA GLY A 79 15.65 7.10 7.95
C GLY A 79 14.59 7.80 8.82
N PRO A 80 14.86 9.03 9.27
CA PRO A 80 13.93 9.80 10.10
C PRO A 80 12.56 9.90 9.44
N ALA A 81 11.54 9.45 10.17
CA ALA A 81 10.18 9.33 9.66
C ALA A 81 9.53 10.71 9.46
N ALA A 82 9.33 11.11 8.20
CA ALA A 82 8.80 12.43 7.84
C ALA A 82 7.39 12.68 8.40
N TRP A 83 6.58 11.63 8.60
CA TRP A 83 5.25 11.75 9.19
C TRP A 83 5.25 12.23 10.65
N LYS A 84 6.38 12.17 11.37
CA LYS A 84 6.52 12.74 12.73
C LYS A 84 6.56 14.28 12.72
N SER A 85 6.95 14.89 11.63
CA SER A 85 7.14 16.34 11.51
C SER A 85 6.27 17.00 10.43
N LYS A 86 5.64 16.23 9.58
CA LYS A 86 4.79 16.71 8.48
C LYS A 86 3.35 16.26 8.67
N PRO A 87 2.37 17.13 8.37
CA PRO A 87 0.97 16.72 8.37
C PRO A 87 0.75 15.56 7.39
N SER A 88 -0.02 14.58 7.81
CA SER A 88 -0.24 13.34 7.05
C SER A 88 -1.72 13.02 6.94
N TRP A 89 -2.11 12.44 5.82
CA TRP A 89 -3.42 11.88 5.50
C TRP A 89 -3.23 10.41 5.13
N TYR A 90 -4.18 9.58 5.47
CA TYR A 90 -4.10 8.15 5.19
C TYR A 90 -5.40 7.63 4.61
N GLN A 91 -5.32 6.83 3.54
CA GLN A 91 -6.43 6.07 3.00
C GLN A 91 -6.24 4.59 3.35
N VAL A 92 -7.29 4.00 3.93
CA VAL A 92 -7.39 2.59 4.31
C VAL A 92 -8.28 1.86 3.31
N SER A 93 -7.80 0.74 2.78
CA SER A 93 -8.55 -0.18 1.92
C SER A 93 -9.11 -1.35 2.74
N THR A 94 -10.45 -1.52 2.81
CA THR A 94 -11.04 -2.54 3.70
C THR A 94 -10.93 -3.97 3.19
N ASP A 95 -10.73 -4.13 1.89
CA ASP A 95 -10.65 -5.43 1.21
C ASP A 95 -9.21 -5.70 0.69
N ASP A 96 -8.21 -5.03 1.32
CA ASP A 96 -6.81 -5.18 0.94
C ASP A 96 -6.27 -6.56 1.34
N CYS A 97 -5.85 -7.33 0.32
CA CYS A 97 -5.19 -8.62 0.48
C CYS A 97 -3.66 -8.54 0.51
N MET A 98 -3.07 -7.34 0.31
CA MET A 98 -1.61 -7.13 0.29
C MET A 98 -1.08 -6.52 1.59
N ILE A 99 -1.86 -5.62 2.21
CA ILE A 99 -1.60 -5.07 3.54
C ILE A 99 -2.88 -5.23 4.36
N PRO A 100 -2.88 -5.99 5.46
CA PRO A 100 -4.09 -6.16 6.25
C PRO A 100 -4.70 -4.81 6.66
N PRO A 101 -6.03 -4.60 6.50
CA PRO A 101 -6.68 -3.32 6.81
C PRO A 101 -6.47 -2.81 8.23
N GLU A 102 -6.33 -3.71 9.20
CA GLU A 102 -5.99 -3.35 10.59
C GLU A 102 -4.56 -2.84 10.72
N THR A 103 -3.64 -3.28 9.85
CA THR A 103 -2.27 -2.74 9.78
C THR A 103 -2.27 -1.33 9.21
N GLU A 104 -3.06 -1.08 8.18
CA GLU A 104 -3.23 0.26 7.61
C GLU A 104 -3.85 1.23 8.63
N ARG A 105 -4.89 0.80 9.37
CA ARG A 105 -5.49 1.60 10.44
C ARG A 105 -4.47 1.90 11.54
N TRP A 106 -3.65 0.92 11.89
CA TRP A 106 -2.59 1.11 12.88
C TRP A 106 -1.57 2.16 12.41
N PHE A 107 -1.16 2.15 11.12
CA PHE A 107 -0.28 3.19 10.58
C PHE A 107 -0.94 4.58 10.64
N ALA A 108 -2.20 4.70 10.23
CA ALA A 108 -2.92 5.96 10.28
C ALA A 108 -3.01 6.53 11.71
N GLN A 109 -3.25 5.68 12.70
CA GLN A 109 -3.30 6.05 14.12
C GLN A 109 -1.91 6.43 14.65
N ARG A 110 -0.89 5.61 14.36
CA ARG A 110 0.49 5.81 14.80
C ARG A 110 1.07 7.14 14.32
N MET A 111 0.79 7.51 13.08
CA MET A 111 1.26 8.78 12.50
C MET A 111 0.38 9.99 12.88
N HIS A 112 -0.67 9.79 13.68
CA HIS A 112 -1.67 10.82 13.98
C HIS A 112 -2.16 11.52 12.72
N ALA A 113 -2.56 10.72 11.71
CA ALA A 113 -3.05 11.24 10.44
C ALA A 113 -4.19 12.25 10.67
N ARG A 114 -4.11 13.42 10.04
CA ARG A 114 -5.14 14.47 10.13
C ARG A 114 -6.49 14.01 9.65
N LYS A 115 -6.47 13.08 8.67
CA LYS A 115 -7.65 12.40 8.19
C LYS A 115 -7.30 10.95 7.85
N MET A 116 -8.18 10.05 8.22
CA MET A 116 -8.20 8.67 7.79
C MET A 116 -9.46 8.46 6.93
N LEU A 117 -9.26 8.31 5.61
CA LEU A 117 -10.32 7.94 4.67
C LEU A 117 -10.36 6.42 4.59
N THR A 118 -11.53 5.82 4.81
CA THR A 118 -11.74 4.38 4.66
C THR A 118 -12.57 4.12 3.41
N LEU A 119 -12.06 3.31 2.50
CA LEU A 119 -12.73 2.90 1.27
C LEU A 119 -12.96 1.39 1.28
N GLN A 120 -14.11 0.97 0.79
CA GLN A 120 -14.35 -0.43 0.49
C GLN A 120 -13.70 -0.75 -0.87
N SER A 121 -12.40 -0.95 -0.83
CA SER A 121 -11.56 -1.15 -2.00
C SER A 121 -10.50 -2.21 -1.74
N SER A 122 -9.95 -2.75 -2.81
CA SER A 122 -8.74 -3.55 -2.80
C SER A 122 -7.50 -2.68 -2.53
N HIS A 123 -6.31 -3.29 -2.59
CA HIS A 123 -5.02 -2.59 -2.48
C HIS A 123 -4.86 -1.47 -3.52
N PHE A 124 -5.54 -1.58 -4.66
CA PHE A 124 -5.38 -0.67 -5.80
C PHE A 124 -6.47 0.41 -5.88
N SER A 125 -6.85 0.95 -4.71
CA SER A 125 -7.83 2.04 -4.58
C SER A 125 -7.54 3.26 -5.46
N ILE A 126 -6.28 3.49 -5.78
CA ILE A 126 -5.86 4.57 -6.68
C ILE A 126 -6.50 4.49 -8.08
N ALA A 127 -6.88 3.31 -8.53
CA ALA A 127 -7.58 3.12 -9.79
C ALA A 127 -9.09 2.91 -9.57
N SER A 128 -9.49 2.03 -8.65
CA SER A 128 -10.90 1.69 -8.44
C SER A 128 -11.72 2.82 -7.80
N HIS A 129 -11.08 3.69 -7.00
CA HIS A 129 -11.70 4.79 -6.26
C HIS A 129 -10.96 6.12 -6.53
N ALA A 130 -10.60 6.35 -7.80
CA ALA A 130 -9.77 7.48 -8.20
C ALA A 130 -10.34 8.84 -7.77
N ALA A 131 -11.66 9.03 -7.80
CA ALA A 131 -12.30 10.28 -7.43
C ALA A 131 -12.11 10.61 -5.94
N GLU A 132 -12.29 9.62 -5.06
CA GLU A 132 -12.13 9.75 -3.61
C GLU A 132 -10.67 9.96 -3.23
N VAL A 133 -9.75 9.27 -3.92
CA VAL A 133 -8.30 9.43 -3.74
C VAL A 133 -7.86 10.83 -4.17
N VAL A 134 -8.33 11.32 -5.31
CA VAL A 134 -8.04 12.69 -5.78
C VAL A 134 -8.56 13.72 -4.76
N ALA A 135 -9.79 13.57 -4.28
CA ALA A 135 -10.35 14.48 -3.28
C ALA A 135 -9.51 14.52 -1.98
N LEU A 136 -9.00 13.38 -1.52
CA LEU A 136 -8.10 13.31 -0.36
C LEU A 136 -6.79 14.06 -0.62
N ILE A 137 -6.22 13.90 -1.81
CA ILE A 137 -4.97 14.58 -2.21
C ILE A 137 -5.18 16.09 -2.30
N GLU A 138 -6.29 16.54 -2.90
CA GLU A 138 -6.64 17.96 -3.01
C GLU A 138 -6.86 18.60 -1.64
N GLU A 139 -7.57 17.91 -0.73
CA GLU A 139 -7.73 18.35 0.65
C GLU A 139 -6.37 18.51 1.35
N ALA A 140 -5.51 17.51 1.22
CA ALA A 140 -4.18 17.54 1.80
C ALA A 140 -3.33 18.70 1.24
N ALA A 141 -3.41 18.94 -0.08
CA ALA A 141 -2.70 20.04 -0.73
C ALA A 141 -3.22 21.42 -0.27
N ALA A 142 -4.54 21.56 -0.12
CA ALA A 142 -5.15 22.82 0.36
C ALA A 142 -4.78 23.14 1.82
N ALA A 143 -4.64 22.12 2.66
CA ALA A 143 -4.35 22.26 4.09
C ALA A 143 -2.89 22.63 4.41
N VAL A 144 -1.99 22.68 3.42
CA VAL A 144 -0.55 22.98 3.60
C VAL A 144 -0.07 24.19 2.79
N ARG A 145 -1.03 24.93 2.22
CA ARG A 145 -0.78 26.21 1.53
C ARG A 145 -0.61 27.37 2.51
#